data_8fa6ebde65eb5e20e36ee158586e9925
#
_entry.id   8fa6ebde65eb5e20e36ee158586e9925
#
_cell.length_a   1.000
_cell.length_b   1.000
_cell.length_c   1.000
_cell.angle_alpha   90.00
_cell.angle_beta   90.00
_cell.angle_gamma   90.00
#
_symmetry.space_group_name_H-M   'P 1'
#
loop_
_entity.id
_entity.type
_entity.pdbx_description
1 polymer ?
#
loop_
_entity_poly.entity_id
_entity_poly.type
_entity_poly.pdbx_seq_one_letter_code
_entity_poly.pdbx_strand_id
1 'polypeptide(L)'
;MTTTSLPIEPANTPYPPAAVAAPAKASRWHRLVRGSESDPRWVRPTLLALLAATAVLYLWNLGASGWGNSFYSAAAQAGSVNWEAFFYGSSDAANSITVDKTPASLWVMAASVRLFGLNSWSILVPQALMGVATVGLLYATVRRAMNNRTSTHVDDDGTTTVVPAPNWSAPAAALLAG
;
A
#
# COMPACT_ATOMS: atom_id res chain seq x y z
N MET A 1 14.96 4.18 -86.41
CA MET A 1 13.87 3.92 -85.43
C MET A 1 14.50 3.71 -84.03
N THR A 2 14.47 4.76 -83.23
CA THR A 2 15.09 4.78 -81.90
C THR A 2 14.00 4.54 -80.88
N THR A 3 14.03 3.36 -80.26
CA THR A 3 13.06 3.01 -79.21
C THR A 3 13.54 3.55 -77.88
N THR A 4 12.91 4.59 -77.38
CA THR A 4 13.14 5.15 -76.06
C THR A 4 12.40 4.29 -75.04
N SER A 5 13.13 3.49 -74.22
CA SER A 5 12.58 2.79 -73.09
C SER A 5 12.47 3.74 -71.91
N LEU A 6 11.22 3.93 -71.41
CA LEU A 6 10.96 4.66 -70.17
C LEU A 6 11.47 3.87 -68.94
N PRO A 7 12.07 4.51 -67.96
CA PRO A 7 12.48 3.82 -66.75
C PRO A 7 11.24 3.37 -65.94
N ILE A 8 11.22 2.09 -65.60
CA ILE A 8 10.22 1.51 -64.68
C ILE A 8 10.58 2.00 -63.26
N GLU A 9 9.74 2.86 -62.73
CA GLU A 9 9.80 3.28 -61.32
C GLU A 9 9.48 2.07 -60.43
N PRO A 10 10.34 1.69 -59.45
CA PRO A 10 9.98 0.61 -58.55
C PRO A 10 8.87 1.04 -57.58
N ALA A 11 7.66 0.64 -57.95
CA ALA A 11 6.51 0.74 -57.04
C ALA A 11 6.75 -0.17 -55.83
N ASN A 12 6.56 0.37 -54.64
CA ASN A 12 6.41 -0.33 -53.37
C ASN A 12 7.64 -0.39 -52.47
N THR A 13 8.10 0.75 -51.95
CA THR A 13 8.72 0.76 -50.64
C THR A 13 7.60 0.63 -49.59
N PRO A 14 7.57 -0.44 -48.78
CA PRO A 14 6.61 -0.53 -47.68
C PRO A 14 6.84 0.67 -46.74
N TYR A 15 5.80 1.50 -46.62
CA TYR A 15 5.81 2.59 -45.63
C TYR A 15 6.12 1.98 -44.24
N PRO A 16 7.17 2.43 -43.55
CA PRO A 16 7.43 1.90 -42.22
C PRO A 16 6.20 2.12 -41.37
N PRO A 17 5.73 1.09 -40.63
CA PRO A 17 4.55 1.26 -39.78
C PRO A 17 4.81 2.45 -38.84
N ALA A 18 3.85 3.39 -38.83
CA ALA A 18 3.92 4.55 -37.96
C ALA A 18 4.20 4.05 -36.54
N ALA A 19 5.30 4.51 -35.95
CA ALA A 19 5.67 4.15 -34.58
C ALA A 19 4.49 4.55 -33.68
N VAL A 20 3.75 3.55 -33.20
CA VAL A 20 2.70 3.76 -32.21
C VAL A 20 3.40 4.31 -30.98
N ALA A 21 3.20 5.60 -30.70
CA ALA A 21 3.78 6.25 -29.54
C ALA A 21 3.39 5.44 -28.28
N ALA A 22 4.36 4.96 -27.55
CA ALA A 22 4.14 4.25 -26.31
C ALA A 22 3.30 5.15 -25.37
N PRO A 23 2.22 4.63 -24.75
CA PRO A 23 1.37 5.43 -23.89
C PRO A 23 2.21 6.07 -22.77
N ALA A 24 2.07 7.38 -22.60
CA ALA A 24 2.79 8.14 -21.58
C ALA A 24 2.53 7.49 -20.20
N LYS A 25 3.60 7.15 -19.46
CA LYS A 25 3.49 6.55 -18.12
C LYS A 25 2.71 7.51 -17.23
N ALA A 26 1.53 7.11 -16.81
CA ALA A 26 0.71 7.89 -15.89
C ALA A 26 1.50 8.24 -14.61
N SER A 27 1.39 9.49 -14.17
CA SER A 27 2.06 9.99 -12.97
C SER A 27 1.79 9.09 -11.76
N ARG A 28 2.79 8.95 -10.87
CA ARG A 28 2.65 8.18 -9.61
C ARG A 28 1.44 8.66 -8.79
N TRP A 29 1.20 9.96 -8.76
CA TRP A 29 0.03 10.56 -8.09
C TRP A 29 -1.29 10.14 -8.73
N HIS A 30 -1.37 10.10 -10.04
CA HIS A 30 -2.56 9.64 -10.75
C HIS A 30 -2.88 8.18 -10.42
N ARG A 31 -1.85 7.32 -10.34
CA ARG A 31 -2.00 5.91 -9.93
C ARG A 31 -2.40 5.75 -8.46
N LEU A 32 -1.90 6.60 -7.57
CA LEU A 32 -2.29 6.58 -6.15
C LEU A 32 -3.76 6.93 -5.95
N VAL A 33 -4.26 7.96 -6.65
CA VAL A 33 -5.64 8.46 -6.46
C VAL A 33 -6.66 7.67 -7.30
N ARG A 34 -6.35 7.38 -8.57
CA ARG A 34 -7.29 6.72 -9.49
C ARG A 34 -7.11 5.21 -9.64
N GLY A 35 -6.01 4.65 -9.14
CA GLY A 35 -5.71 3.24 -9.26
C GLY A 35 -5.09 2.84 -10.59
N SER A 36 -5.12 1.53 -10.89
CA SER A 36 -4.74 1.00 -12.20
C SER A 36 -5.88 1.18 -13.18
N GLU A 37 -5.57 1.36 -14.46
CA GLU A 37 -6.58 1.42 -15.54
C GLU A 37 -7.41 0.13 -15.65
N SER A 38 -6.85 -0.99 -15.17
CA SER A 38 -7.52 -2.29 -15.11
C SER A 38 -8.52 -2.43 -13.95
N ASP A 39 -8.51 -1.51 -12.97
CA ASP A 39 -9.38 -1.62 -11.80
C ASP A 39 -10.74 -0.92 -12.06
N PRO A 40 -11.84 -1.46 -11.54
CA PRO A 40 -13.12 -0.74 -11.51
C PRO A 40 -12.97 0.63 -10.84
N ARG A 41 -13.62 1.65 -11.39
CA ARG A 41 -13.47 3.05 -10.93
C ARG A 41 -13.83 3.28 -9.47
N TRP A 42 -14.66 2.44 -8.88
CA TRP A 42 -15.12 2.55 -7.50
C TRP A 42 -14.12 2.02 -6.46
N VAL A 43 -13.19 1.13 -6.87
CA VAL A 43 -12.26 0.45 -5.92
C VAL A 43 -11.38 1.43 -5.14
N ARG A 44 -10.82 2.43 -5.81
CA ARG A 44 -9.97 3.42 -5.13
C ARG A 44 -10.73 4.37 -4.22
N PRO A 45 -11.84 4.98 -4.65
CA PRO A 45 -12.66 5.78 -3.75
C PRO A 45 -13.12 4.99 -2.52
N THR A 46 -13.53 3.73 -2.69
CA THR A 46 -13.94 2.87 -1.57
C THR A 46 -12.78 2.60 -0.60
N LEU A 47 -11.59 2.28 -1.10
CA LEU A 47 -10.41 2.10 -0.24
C LEU A 47 -10.09 3.38 0.54
N LEU A 48 -10.09 4.52 -0.13
CA LEU A 48 -9.81 5.80 0.53
C LEU A 48 -10.87 6.15 1.57
N ALA A 49 -12.13 5.89 1.26
CA ALA A 49 -13.24 6.08 2.20
C ALA A 49 -13.11 5.15 3.41
N LEU A 50 -12.73 3.88 3.19
CA LEU A 50 -12.49 2.92 4.26
C LEU A 50 -11.33 3.36 5.16
N LEU A 51 -10.18 3.75 4.57
CA LEU A 51 -9.04 4.25 5.34
C LEU A 51 -9.38 5.51 6.13
N ALA A 52 -10.14 6.44 5.52
CA ALA A 52 -10.59 7.65 6.18
C ALA A 52 -11.57 7.34 7.33
N ALA A 53 -12.53 6.44 7.12
CA ALA A 53 -13.46 5.99 8.14
C ALA A 53 -12.72 5.32 9.31
N THR A 54 -11.76 4.42 9.01
CA THR A 54 -10.92 3.77 10.03
C THR A 54 -10.10 4.81 10.80
N ALA A 55 -9.51 5.78 10.11
CA ALA A 55 -8.77 6.86 10.76
C ALA A 55 -9.66 7.70 11.67
N VAL A 56 -10.85 8.06 11.21
CA VAL A 56 -11.83 8.81 12.03
C VAL A 56 -12.21 7.99 13.26
N LEU A 57 -12.56 6.72 13.10
CA LEU A 57 -12.96 5.85 14.22
C LEU A 57 -11.84 5.69 15.26
N TYR A 58 -10.58 5.53 14.82
CA TYR A 58 -9.46 5.33 15.73
C TYR A 58 -9.00 6.62 16.40
N LEU A 59 -9.12 7.76 15.72
CA LEU A 59 -8.70 9.06 16.25
C LEU A 59 -9.84 9.79 16.98
N TRP A 60 -11.10 9.36 16.77
CA TRP A 60 -12.25 9.99 17.40
C TRP A 60 -12.16 9.85 18.90
N ASN A 61 -12.13 11.00 19.57
CA ASN A 61 -12.07 11.07 21.03
C ASN A 61 -10.92 10.25 21.67
N LEU A 62 -9.79 10.12 20.98
CA LEU A 62 -8.63 9.33 21.41
C LEU A 62 -8.14 9.76 22.80
N GLY A 63 -8.24 11.05 23.13
CA GLY A 63 -7.88 11.61 24.43
C GLY A 63 -8.67 11.04 25.61
N ALA A 64 -9.91 10.56 25.39
CA ALA A 64 -10.70 9.92 26.43
C ALA A 64 -10.10 8.56 26.89
N SER A 65 -9.29 7.93 26.05
CA SER A 65 -8.58 6.69 26.42
C SER A 65 -7.42 6.92 27.40
N GLY A 66 -7.13 8.18 27.78
CA GLY A 66 -6.04 8.53 28.69
C GLY A 66 -4.72 7.98 28.19
N TRP A 67 -4.03 7.23 29.03
CA TRP A 67 -2.76 6.59 28.69
C TRP A 67 -2.94 5.26 27.93
N GLY A 68 -4.18 4.79 27.73
CA GLY A 68 -4.48 3.47 27.22
C GLY A 68 -4.07 2.40 28.22
N ASN A 69 -2.83 1.92 28.11
CA ASN A 69 -2.22 1.05 29.11
C ASN A 69 -1.01 1.78 29.74
N SER A 70 -1.11 2.10 31.04
CA SER A 70 -0.09 2.87 31.77
C SER A 70 1.28 2.20 31.81
N PHE A 71 1.33 0.86 31.83
CA PHE A 71 2.57 0.10 31.83
C PHE A 71 3.36 0.31 30.53
N TYR A 72 2.70 0.19 29.37
CA TYR A 72 3.36 0.45 28.09
C TYR A 72 3.65 1.93 27.86
N SER A 73 2.84 2.81 28.42
CA SER A 73 3.09 4.25 28.38
C SER A 73 4.33 4.64 29.19
N ALA A 74 4.55 4.00 30.35
CA ALA A 74 5.78 4.16 31.13
C ALA A 74 7.01 3.66 30.35
N ALA A 75 6.91 2.51 29.68
CA ALA A 75 7.98 2.00 28.84
C ALA A 75 8.27 2.93 27.63
N ALA A 76 7.24 3.50 27.01
CA ALA A 76 7.43 4.50 25.96
C ALA A 76 8.11 5.77 26.49
N GLN A 77 7.79 6.21 27.71
CA GLN A 77 8.47 7.30 28.38
C GLN A 77 9.94 6.94 28.67
N ALA A 78 10.22 5.77 29.24
CA ALA A 78 11.58 5.29 29.49
C ALA A 78 12.42 5.29 28.21
N GLY A 79 11.90 4.73 27.11
CA GLY A 79 12.55 4.72 25.82
C GLY A 79 12.71 6.11 25.19
N SER A 80 11.87 7.08 25.56
CA SER A 80 12.01 8.44 25.07
C SER A 80 13.20 9.20 25.66
N VAL A 81 13.67 8.80 26.85
CA VAL A 81 14.77 9.48 27.58
C VAL A 81 16.05 8.65 27.59
N ASN A 82 15.98 7.33 27.41
CA ASN A 82 17.13 6.42 27.45
C ASN A 82 17.14 5.55 26.18
N TRP A 83 18.27 5.54 25.44
CA TRP A 83 18.40 4.75 24.20
C TRP A 83 18.46 3.25 24.45
N GLU A 84 19.01 2.82 25.59
CA GLU A 84 19.04 1.42 25.97
C GLU A 84 17.63 0.91 26.29
N ALA A 85 16.87 1.70 27.08
CA ALA A 85 15.46 1.42 27.34
C ALA A 85 14.62 1.43 26.05
N PHE A 86 14.93 2.32 25.10
CA PHE A 86 14.30 2.33 23.77
C PHE A 86 14.55 1.02 23.04
N PHE A 87 15.82 0.60 22.96
CA PHE A 87 16.21 -0.56 22.16
C PHE A 87 15.65 -1.87 22.72
N TYR A 88 15.78 -2.05 24.05
CA TYR A 88 15.32 -3.28 24.72
C TYR A 88 13.84 -3.26 25.13
N GLY A 89 13.17 -2.12 25.06
CA GLY A 89 11.78 -1.97 25.51
C GLY A 89 11.65 -2.10 27.02
N SER A 90 12.53 -1.42 27.76
CA SER A 90 12.51 -1.46 29.21
C SER A 90 11.32 -0.71 29.80
N SER A 91 10.79 -1.19 30.91
CA SER A 91 9.65 -0.58 31.61
C SER A 91 10.00 0.74 32.29
N ASP A 92 11.29 0.95 32.58
CA ASP A 92 11.81 2.15 33.24
C ASP A 92 13.18 2.57 32.66
N ALA A 93 13.58 3.80 32.94
CA ALA A 93 14.82 4.37 32.42
C ALA A 93 16.10 3.79 33.05
N ALA A 94 15.99 3.04 34.17
CA ALA A 94 17.11 2.35 34.79
C ALA A 94 17.35 0.95 34.17
N ASN A 95 16.52 0.54 33.22
CA ASN A 95 16.58 -0.77 32.55
C ASN A 95 16.43 -1.96 33.52
N SER A 96 15.59 -1.83 34.55
CA SER A 96 15.39 -2.85 35.55
C SER A 96 14.78 -4.13 35.00
N ILE A 97 13.79 -3.98 34.09
CA ILE A 97 13.09 -5.09 33.46
C ILE A 97 12.53 -4.65 32.08
N THR A 98 12.54 -5.55 31.13
CA THR A 98 11.89 -5.36 29.83
C THR A 98 10.40 -5.68 29.91
N VAL A 99 9.59 -5.01 29.08
CA VAL A 99 8.17 -5.36 28.96
C VAL A 99 7.97 -6.69 28.23
N ASP A 100 6.80 -7.29 28.42
CA ASP A 100 6.40 -8.58 27.83
C ASP A 100 6.05 -8.51 26.33
N LYS A 101 6.34 -7.40 25.67
CA LYS A 101 6.09 -7.16 24.25
C LYS A 101 7.40 -7.02 23.47
N THR A 102 7.30 -7.26 22.16
CA THR A 102 8.42 -7.00 21.26
C THR A 102 8.81 -5.52 21.33
N PRO A 103 10.10 -5.17 21.51
CA PRO A 103 10.54 -3.78 21.63
C PRO A 103 10.10 -2.90 20.46
N ALA A 104 10.01 -3.45 19.25
CA ALA A 104 9.59 -2.74 18.06
C ALA A 104 8.19 -2.10 18.18
N SER A 105 7.29 -2.70 18.96
CA SER A 105 5.96 -2.11 19.21
C SER A 105 6.04 -0.83 20.04
N LEU A 106 7.06 -0.69 20.87
CA LEU A 106 7.28 0.47 21.73
C LEU A 106 8.10 1.56 21.04
N TRP A 107 8.94 1.21 20.07
CA TRP A 107 9.83 2.18 19.39
C TRP A 107 9.07 3.35 18.79
N VAL A 108 7.94 3.07 18.13
CA VAL A 108 7.15 4.12 17.48
C VAL A 108 6.53 5.06 18.52
N MET A 109 6.05 4.51 19.63
CA MET A 109 5.52 5.32 20.75
C MET A 109 6.62 6.15 21.41
N ALA A 110 7.75 5.52 21.76
CA ALA A 110 8.87 6.19 22.40
C ALA A 110 9.49 7.28 21.51
N ALA A 111 9.61 7.03 20.19
CA ALA A 111 10.07 8.04 19.24
C ALA A 111 9.08 9.20 19.16
N SER A 112 7.78 8.94 19.15
CA SER A 112 6.75 9.97 19.16
C SER A 112 6.78 10.80 20.44
N VAL A 113 6.92 10.17 21.61
CA VAL A 113 7.07 10.87 22.90
C VAL A 113 8.35 11.73 22.92
N ARG A 114 9.45 11.24 22.35
CA ARG A 114 10.70 12.01 22.24
C ARG A 114 10.56 13.27 21.40
N LEU A 115 9.76 13.22 20.33
CA LEU A 115 9.55 14.35 19.42
C LEU A 115 8.48 15.34 19.89
N PHE A 116 7.39 14.84 20.48
CA PHE A 116 6.20 15.63 20.78
C PHE A 116 5.93 15.80 22.28
N GLY A 117 6.81 15.24 23.12
CA GLY A 117 6.64 15.24 24.57
C GLY A 117 5.70 14.16 25.06
N LEU A 118 5.72 13.95 26.38
CA LEU A 118 4.91 12.92 27.04
C LEU A 118 3.46 13.40 27.19
N ASN A 119 2.59 12.85 26.41
CA ASN A 119 1.13 12.99 26.51
C ASN A 119 0.42 11.80 25.87
N SER A 120 -0.86 11.63 26.15
CA SER A 120 -1.62 10.49 25.61
C SER A 120 -1.69 10.47 24.10
N TRP A 121 -1.72 11.61 23.43
CA TRP A 121 -1.74 11.69 21.97
C TRP A 121 -0.43 11.20 21.35
N SER A 122 0.72 11.59 21.93
CA SER A 122 2.03 11.11 21.46
C SER A 122 2.17 9.58 21.53
N ILE A 123 1.46 8.93 22.46
CA ILE A 123 1.48 7.48 22.63
C ILE A 123 0.46 6.81 21.71
N LEU A 124 -0.78 7.33 21.68
CA LEU A 124 -1.89 6.63 21.06
C LEU A 124 -2.02 6.88 19.55
N VAL A 125 -1.68 8.10 19.06
CA VAL A 125 -1.76 8.41 17.61
C VAL A 125 -0.92 7.49 16.75
N PRO A 126 0.35 7.18 17.09
CA PRO A 126 1.13 6.23 16.31
C PRO A 126 0.48 4.85 16.21
N GLN A 127 -0.13 4.39 17.30
CA GLN A 127 -0.85 3.10 17.33
C GLN A 127 -2.09 3.14 16.41
N ALA A 128 -2.87 4.21 16.49
CA ALA A 128 -4.02 4.42 15.62
C ALA A 128 -3.62 4.45 14.14
N LEU A 129 -2.54 5.17 13.80
CA LEU A 129 -2.04 5.24 12.43
C LEU A 129 -1.49 3.90 11.93
N MET A 130 -0.84 3.11 12.79
CA MET A 130 -0.42 1.74 12.44
C MET A 130 -1.64 0.85 12.16
N GLY A 131 -2.73 1.00 12.93
CA GLY A 131 -3.99 0.30 12.66
C GLY A 131 -4.55 0.65 11.27
N VAL A 132 -4.61 1.94 10.94
CA VAL A 132 -5.03 2.40 9.59
C VAL A 132 -4.11 1.85 8.50
N ALA A 133 -2.79 1.89 8.72
CA ALA A 133 -1.81 1.37 7.77
C ALA A 133 -1.98 -0.14 7.55
N THR A 134 -2.35 -0.90 8.58
CA THR A 134 -2.62 -2.34 8.48
C THR A 134 -3.74 -2.64 7.49
N VAL A 135 -4.82 -1.85 7.50
CA VAL A 135 -5.93 -1.98 6.51
C VAL A 135 -5.40 -1.78 5.10
N GLY A 136 -4.58 -0.74 4.89
CA GLY A 136 -3.96 -0.48 3.58
C GLY A 136 -2.99 -1.58 3.13
N LEU A 137 -2.18 -2.10 4.05
CA LEU A 137 -1.25 -3.20 3.79
C LEU A 137 -1.98 -4.49 3.46
N LEU A 138 -3.04 -4.82 4.20
CA LEU A 138 -3.87 -6.00 3.94
C LEU A 138 -4.46 -5.92 2.52
N TYR A 139 -5.07 -4.77 2.17
CA TYR A 139 -5.54 -4.54 0.82
C TYR A 139 -4.45 -4.77 -0.23
N ALA A 140 -3.26 -4.16 -0.05
CA ALA A 140 -2.17 -4.27 -1.00
C ALA A 140 -1.66 -5.71 -1.15
N THR A 141 -1.57 -6.45 -0.04
CA THR A 141 -1.11 -7.85 0.00
C THR A 141 -2.09 -8.77 -0.70
N VAL A 142 -3.38 -8.69 -0.36
CA VAL A 142 -4.43 -9.51 -0.99
C VAL A 142 -4.49 -9.21 -2.49
N ARG A 143 -4.49 -7.93 -2.86
CA ARG A 143 -4.48 -7.53 -4.26
C ARG A 143 -3.28 -8.11 -5.01
N ARG A 144 -2.08 -8.03 -4.44
CA ARG A 144 -0.87 -8.58 -5.06
C ARG A 144 -0.93 -10.10 -5.21
N ALA A 145 -1.41 -10.80 -4.19
CA ALA A 145 -1.57 -12.26 -4.22
C ALA A 145 -2.58 -12.73 -5.26
N MET A 146 -3.64 -11.96 -5.46
CA MET A 146 -4.70 -12.31 -6.41
C MET A 146 -4.39 -11.90 -7.85
N ASN A 147 -3.66 -10.80 -8.07
CA ASN A 147 -3.29 -10.35 -9.42
C ASN A 147 -2.34 -11.31 -10.16
N ASN A 148 -1.66 -12.18 -9.44
CA ASN A 148 -0.74 -13.16 -10.04
C ASN A 148 -1.45 -14.46 -10.45
N ARG A 149 -2.77 -14.54 -10.33
CA ARG A 149 -3.52 -15.73 -10.75
C ARG A 149 -3.78 -15.68 -12.24
N THR A 150 -3.40 -16.75 -12.93
CA THR A 150 -3.78 -17.03 -14.30
C THR A 150 -4.82 -18.13 -14.30
N SER A 151 -5.85 -18.02 -15.13
CA SER A 151 -6.79 -19.09 -15.40
C SER A 151 -6.45 -19.72 -16.74
N THR A 152 -6.54 -21.04 -16.80
CA THR A 152 -6.37 -21.80 -18.04
C THR A 152 -7.76 -22.02 -18.63
N HIS A 153 -7.98 -21.50 -19.82
CA HIS A 153 -9.18 -21.78 -20.60
C HIS A 153 -8.83 -22.83 -21.65
N VAL A 154 -9.62 -23.88 -21.72
CA VAL A 154 -9.52 -24.88 -22.76
C VAL A 154 -10.68 -24.65 -23.71
N ASP A 155 -10.37 -24.27 -24.95
CA ASP A 155 -11.37 -24.06 -25.99
C ASP A 155 -11.93 -25.39 -26.49
N ASP A 156 -13.07 -25.40 -27.17
CA ASP A 156 -13.75 -26.57 -27.65
C ASP A 156 -12.91 -27.39 -28.66
N ASP A 157 -11.88 -26.78 -29.25
CA ASP A 157 -10.90 -27.44 -30.13
C ASP A 157 -9.72 -28.08 -29.36
N GLY A 158 -9.72 -28.03 -28.01
CA GLY A 158 -8.67 -28.57 -27.16
C GLY A 158 -7.46 -27.63 -27.01
N THR A 159 -7.50 -26.43 -27.57
CA THR A 159 -6.43 -25.44 -27.42
C THR A 159 -6.46 -24.83 -26.02
N THR A 160 -5.32 -24.94 -25.34
CA THR A 160 -5.17 -24.37 -23.98
C THR A 160 -4.64 -22.93 -24.06
N THR A 161 -5.47 -21.96 -23.71
CA THR A 161 -5.08 -20.56 -23.61
C THR A 161 -4.94 -20.15 -22.14
N VAL A 162 -3.80 -19.52 -21.80
CA VAL A 162 -3.58 -18.95 -20.47
C VAL A 162 -4.07 -17.50 -20.50
N VAL A 163 -5.17 -17.24 -19.82
CA VAL A 163 -5.75 -15.89 -19.72
C VAL A 163 -5.56 -15.35 -18.30
N PRO A 164 -5.35 -14.04 -18.13
CA PRO A 164 -5.39 -13.45 -16.81
C PRO A 164 -6.73 -13.76 -16.13
N ALA A 165 -6.70 -14.22 -14.89
CA ALA A 165 -7.93 -14.47 -14.14
C ALA A 165 -8.76 -13.19 -14.06
N PRO A 166 -10.10 -13.27 -14.04
CA PRO A 166 -10.97 -12.12 -13.86
C PRO A 166 -10.50 -11.30 -12.66
N ASN A 167 -10.44 -9.97 -12.82
CA ASN A 167 -9.84 -9.07 -11.82
C ASN A 167 -10.76 -8.87 -10.60
N TRP A 168 -11.10 -9.97 -9.91
CA TRP A 168 -11.82 -9.97 -8.64
C TRP A 168 -10.93 -9.57 -7.45
N SER A 169 -9.63 -9.44 -7.69
CA SER A 169 -8.65 -9.12 -6.64
C SER A 169 -8.93 -7.80 -5.95
N ALA A 170 -9.30 -6.77 -6.71
CA ALA A 170 -9.56 -5.45 -6.14
C ALA A 170 -10.82 -5.40 -5.27
N PRO A 171 -12.01 -5.88 -5.73
CA PRO A 171 -13.20 -5.94 -4.88
C PRO A 171 -13.06 -6.89 -3.70
N ALA A 172 -12.43 -8.07 -3.89
CA ALA A 172 -12.19 -9.00 -2.79
C ALA A 172 -11.24 -8.40 -1.74
N ALA A 173 -10.17 -7.73 -2.16
CA ALA A 173 -9.25 -7.06 -1.24
C ALA A 173 -9.95 -5.93 -0.47
N ALA A 174 -10.84 -5.17 -1.11
CA ALA A 174 -11.61 -4.12 -0.44
C ALA A 174 -12.57 -4.68 0.62
N LEU A 175 -13.23 -5.81 0.34
CA LEU A 175 -14.12 -6.48 1.28
C LEU A 175 -13.40 -7.12 2.47
N LEU A 176 -12.18 -7.64 2.26
CA LEU A 176 -11.39 -8.28 3.33
C LEU A 176 -10.64 -7.27 4.21
N ALA A 177 -10.49 -6.03 3.76
CA ALA A 177 -9.84 -4.98 4.51
C ALA A 177 -10.79 -4.20 5.45
N GLY A 178 -12.11 -4.34 5.27
CA GLY A 178 -13.16 -3.76 6.12
C GLY A 178 -13.64 -4.73 7.16
#